data_bf88035cd038e983b0d48f244f35eccc
#
_entry.id   bf88035cd038e983b0d48f244f35eccc
#
_cell.length_a   1.000
_cell.length_b   1.000
_cell.length_c   1.000
_cell.angle_alpha   90.00
_cell.angle_beta   90.00
_cell.angle_gamma   90.00
#
_symmetry.space_group_name_H-M   'P 1'
#
loop_
_entity.id
_entity.type
_entity.pdbx_description
1 polymer ?
#
loop_
_entity_poly.entity_id
_entity_poly.type
_entity_poly.pdbx_seq_one_letter_code
_entity_poly.pdbx_strand_id
1 'polypeptide(L)'
;MKRITTFFLSFLLTFSLMSSTHFDISAAAPDDEYRILFLSSYSYGWDTVQIQIEGIKNGITDDVVLDYEFMDTKRFPGKESIDVFYEGLSYRMSHAAPYDALIVGDDAALHFAIEHRDDLFRDMPIIFEGVNDIEYAKEVSKDPLITGVVEDLSITSNIDFGLKLYPDAREVIAILDNSITGEAERSSFYSIAPLYPSLTFSEINCSELTSGELIDRLSDIPENTILIY
;
A
#
# COMPACT_ATOMS: atom_id res chain seq x y z
N MET A 1 58.34 -15.10 31.67
CA MET A 1 58.01 -14.62 30.33
C MET A 1 57.46 -15.70 29.36
N LYS A 2 57.99 -16.94 29.33
CA LYS A 2 57.53 -17.99 28.39
C LYS A 2 56.06 -18.48 28.57
N ARG A 3 55.53 -18.45 29.81
CA ARG A 3 54.14 -18.94 30.07
C ARG A 3 53.02 -17.96 29.62
N ILE A 4 53.30 -16.65 29.61
CA ILE A 4 52.33 -15.62 29.18
C ILE A 4 52.20 -15.61 27.65
N THR A 5 53.30 -15.84 26.92
CA THR A 5 53.30 -15.88 25.45
C THR A 5 52.51 -17.09 24.91
N THR A 6 52.58 -18.24 25.61
CA THR A 6 51.81 -19.45 25.23
C THR A 6 50.30 -19.26 25.45
N PHE A 7 49.93 -18.54 26.52
CA PHE A 7 48.51 -18.28 26.81
C PHE A 7 47.90 -17.32 25.78
N PHE A 8 48.63 -16.28 25.36
CA PHE A 8 48.20 -15.33 24.32
C PHE A 8 48.10 -15.99 22.95
N LEU A 9 49.01 -16.88 22.60
CA LEU A 9 48.98 -17.58 21.32
C LEU A 9 47.82 -18.58 21.25
N SER A 10 47.49 -19.23 22.36
CA SER A 10 46.32 -20.14 22.46
C SER A 10 45.02 -19.37 22.38
N PHE A 11 44.92 -18.17 22.98
CA PHE A 11 43.73 -17.31 22.91
C PHE A 11 43.52 -16.75 21.51
N LEU A 12 44.59 -16.35 20.80
CA LEU A 12 44.49 -15.89 19.41
C LEU A 12 44.06 -17.02 18.46
N LEU A 13 44.51 -18.26 18.66
CA LEU A 13 44.12 -19.40 17.83
C LEU A 13 42.65 -19.81 18.04
N THR A 14 42.14 -19.75 19.28
CA THR A 14 40.75 -20.05 19.57
C THR A 14 39.80 -18.95 19.05
N PHE A 15 40.24 -17.68 19.08
CA PHE A 15 39.45 -16.57 18.52
C PHE A 15 39.44 -16.59 16.98
N SER A 16 40.50 -17.04 16.34
CA SER A 16 40.58 -17.18 14.88
C SER A 16 39.76 -18.36 14.36
N LEU A 17 39.55 -19.42 15.17
CA LEU A 17 38.67 -20.54 14.81
C LEU A 17 37.16 -20.24 15.00
N MET A 18 36.81 -19.22 15.84
CA MET A 18 35.44 -18.80 16.03
C MET A 18 34.94 -17.84 14.93
N SER A 19 35.86 -17.23 14.13
CA SER A 19 35.49 -16.26 13.09
C SER A 19 35.07 -16.88 11.76
N SER A 20 35.02 -18.22 11.63
CA SER A 20 34.66 -18.90 10.38
C SER A 20 33.41 -19.77 10.45
N THR A 21 32.63 -19.67 11.52
CA THR A 21 31.27 -20.17 11.47
C THR A 21 30.38 -19.10 10.85
N HIS A 22 30.27 -19.10 9.53
CA HIS A 22 29.11 -18.54 8.88
C HIS A 22 27.90 -19.32 9.43
N PHE A 23 27.17 -18.70 10.34
CA PHE A 23 25.80 -19.12 10.61
C PHE A 23 25.01 -18.71 9.37
N ASP A 24 24.92 -19.58 8.38
CA ASP A 24 23.83 -19.54 7.46
C ASP A 24 22.55 -19.86 8.28
N ILE A 25 21.94 -18.80 8.81
CA ILE A 25 20.57 -18.87 9.29
C ILE A 25 19.70 -18.84 8.01
N SER A 26 19.77 -19.92 7.24
CA SER A 26 18.67 -20.32 6.40
C SER A 26 17.65 -20.93 7.35
N ALA A 27 16.73 -20.14 7.84
CA ALA A 27 15.51 -20.66 8.42
C ALA A 27 14.75 -21.30 7.25
N ALA A 28 15.03 -22.58 6.98
CA ALA A 28 14.12 -23.40 6.22
C ALA A 28 12.81 -23.39 7.01
N ALA A 29 11.76 -22.79 6.44
CA ALA A 29 10.41 -22.94 6.97
C ALA A 29 10.12 -24.46 7.08
N PRO A 30 9.37 -24.92 8.09
CA PRO A 30 8.86 -26.28 8.11
C PRO A 30 8.16 -26.58 6.79
N ASP A 31 8.29 -27.78 6.24
CA ASP A 31 7.75 -28.21 4.94
C ASP A 31 6.20 -28.10 4.82
N ASP A 32 5.51 -27.69 5.88
CA ASP A 32 4.04 -27.62 5.98
C ASP A 32 3.51 -26.21 6.32
N GLU A 33 4.34 -25.15 6.26
CA GLU A 33 3.94 -23.78 6.65
C GLU A 33 3.74 -22.90 5.41
N TYR A 34 2.51 -22.39 5.20
CA TYR A 34 2.22 -21.45 4.11
C TYR A 34 2.78 -20.07 4.42
N ARG A 35 3.34 -19.41 3.42
CA ARG A 35 3.91 -18.07 3.55
C ARG A 35 3.16 -17.07 2.67
N ILE A 36 2.65 -16.02 3.28
CA ILE A 36 1.94 -14.95 2.61
C ILE A 36 2.73 -13.65 2.81
N LEU A 37 2.94 -12.92 1.72
CA LEU A 37 3.45 -11.56 1.78
C LEU A 37 2.27 -10.58 1.72
N PHE A 38 2.16 -9.68 2.70
CA PHE A 38 1.28 -8.52 2.61
C PHE A 38 2.10 -7.30 2.18
N LEU A 39 1.78 -6.75 1.01
CA LEU A 39 2.37 -5.56 0.45
C LEU A 39 1.37 -4.40 0.54
N SER A 40 1.66 -3.40 1.35
CA SER A 40 0.81 -2.22 1.51
C SER A 40 1.35 -1.02 0.73
N SER A 41 0.44 -0.27 0.10
CA SER A 41 0.75 1.04 -0.50
C SER A 41 1.25 2.05 0.53
N TYR A 42 0.83 1.94 1.79
CA TYR A 42 1.09 2.92 2.84
C TYR A 42 2.04 2.37 3.91
N SER A 43 2.46 3.24 4.83
CA SER A 43 3.30 2.83 5.96
C SER A 43 2.49 2.13 7.05
N TYR A 44 3.14 1.31 7.86
CA TYR A 44 2.53 0.65 9.02
C TYR A 44 1.83 1.63 10.00
N GLY A 45 2.31 2.88 10.08
CA GLY A 45 1.71 3.92 10.93
C GLY A 45 0.41 4.53 10.40
N TRP A 46 -0.06 4.12 9.23
CA TRP A 46 -1.34 4.55 8.67
C TRP A 46 -2.48 3.75 9.31
N ASP A 47 -3.52 4.42 9.77
CA ASP A 47 -4.58 3.78 10.58
C ASP A 47 -5.28 2.64 9.84
N THR A 48 -5.56 2.79 8.53
CA THR A 48 -6.21 1.76 7.73
C THR A 48 -5.35 0.51 7.60
N VAL A 49 -4.03 0.64 7.48
CA VAL A 49 -3.09 -0.49 7.35
C VAL A 49 -3.12 -1.40 8.57
N GLN A 50 -3.25 -0.83 9.77
CA GLN A 50 -3.33 -1.64 10.99
C GLN A 50 -4.64 -2.45 11.03
N ILE A 51 -5.75 -1.85 10.56
CA ILE A 51 -7.05 -2.52 10.47
C ILE A 51 -7.00 -3.64 9.41
N GLN A 52 -6.38 -3.38 8.26
CA GLN A 52 -6.16 -4.37 7.20
C GLN A 52 -5.36 -5.57 7.73
N ILE A 53 -4.23 -5.32 8.39
CA ILE A 53 -3.40 -6.38 8.99
C ILE A 53 -4.17 -7.20 10.03
N GLU A 54 -4.95 -6.54 10.87
CA GLU A 54 -5.79 -7.23 11.86
C GLU A 54 -6.86 -8.09 11.18
N GLY A 55 -7.50 -7.58 10.12
CA GLY A 55 -8.47 -8.31 9.32
C GLY A 55 -7.86 -9.56 8.67
N ILE A 56 -6.68 -9.42 8.05
CA ILE A 56 -5.95 -10.54 7.45
C ILE A 56 -5.61 -11.59 8.51
N LYS A 57 -5.02 -11.19 9.65
CA LYS A 57 -4.68 -12.10 10.76
C LYS A 57 -5.88 -12.86 11.31
N ASN A 58 -7.04 -12.22 11.36
CA ASN A 58 -8.26 -12.87 11.82
C ASN A 58 -8.86 -13.85 10.80
N GLY A 59 -8.45 -13.74 9.53
CA GLY A 59 -8.93 -14.58 8.43
C GLY A 59 -8.03 -15.76 8.08
N ILE A 60 -6.78 -15.76 8.54
CA ILE A 60 -5.80 -16.86 8.29
C ILE A 60 -5.70 -17.79 9.48
N THR A 61 -5.17 -19.00 9.25
CA THR A 61 -4.94 -20.03 10.28
C THR A 61 -3.54 -19.94 10.90
N ASP A 62 -3.30 -20.64 12.02
CA ASP A 62 -2.02 -20.57 12.75
C ASP A 62 -0.83 -21.18 11.98
N ASP A 63 -1.08 -21.91 10.90
CA ASP A 63 -0.08 -22.52 10.02
C ASP A 63 0.38 -21.58 8.87
N VAL A 64 -0.01 -20.31 8.92
CA VAL A 64 0.37 -19.29 7.94
C VAL A 64 1.37 -18.31 8.54
N VAL A 65 2.54 -18.17 7.91
CA VAL A 65 3.48 -17.07 8.18
C VAL A 65 3.09 -15.87 7.33
N LEU A 66 2.83 -14.73 7.96
CA LEU A 66 2.47 -13.48 7.31
C LEU A 66 3.62 -12.47 7.46
N ASP A 67 4.31 -12.20 6.36
CA ASP A 67 5.34 -11.16 6.28
C ASP A 67 4.77 -9.87 5.70
N TYR A 68 5.43 -8.72 5.96
CA TYR A 68 4.91 -7.40 5.63
C TYR A 68 5.94 -6.55 4.88
N GLU A 69 5.50 -5.86 3.84
CA GLU A 69 6.25 -4.84 3.13
C GLU A 69 5.41 -3.58 2.93
N PHE A 70 6.02 -2.41 3.08
CA PHE A 70 5.34 -1.11 3.08
C PHE A 70 6.01 -0.17 2.10
N MET A 71 5.27 0.28 1.07
CA MET A 71 5.78 1.22 0.05
C MET A 71 5.86 2.65 0.54
N ASP A 72 4.97 3.04 1.48
CA ASP A 72 4.89 4.39 2.06
C ASP A 72 4.67 5.52 1.02
N THR A 73 3.82 5.27 0.05
CA THR A 73 3.59 6.15 -1.10
C THR A 73 2.93 7.49 -0.76
N LYS A 74 2.29 7.61 0.42
CA LYS A 74 1.74 8.90 0.88
C LYS A 74 2.83 9.89 1.31
N ARG A 75 3.94 9.40 1.88
CA ARG A 75 5.08 10.26 2.25
C ARG A 75 6.11 10.41 1.12
N PHE A 76 6.26 9.37 0.33
CA PHE A 76 7.26 9.29 -0.74
C PHE A 76 6.58 8.91 -2.06
N PRO A 77 5.71 9.78 -2.60
CA PRO A 77 5.10 9.55 -3.90
C PRO A 77 6.14 9.73 -5.00
N GLY A 78 6.07 8.92 -6.02
CA GLY A 78 6.85 9.10 -7.23
C GLY A 78 7.75 7.91 -7.57
N LYS A 79 8.18 7.92 -8.82
CA LYS A 79 8.89 6.79 -9.44
C LYS A 79 10.20 6.43 -8.72
N GLU A 80 10.98 7.42 -8.31
CA GLU A 80 12.28 7.16 -7.65
C GLU A 80 12.10 6.33 -6.36
N SER A 81 11.09 6.65 -5.54
CA SER A 81 10.78 5.90 -4.33
C SER A 81 10.34 4.48 -4.64
N ILE A 82 9.53 4.30 -5.69
CA ILE A 82 9.07 2.98 -6.16
C ILE A 82 10.26 2.16 -6.66
N ASP A 83 11.18 2.75 -7.42
CA ASP A 83 12.38 2.08 -7.93
C ASP A 83 13.28 1.61 -6.76
N VAL A 84 13.51 2.45 -5.74
CA VAL A 84 14.25 2.08 -4.53
C VAL A 84 13.55 0.96 -3.76
N PHE A 85 12.24 1.02 -3.64
CA PHE A 85 11.46 -0.03 -3.00
C PHE A 85 11.59 -1.36 -3.76
N TYR A 86 11.48 -1.34 -5.09
CA TYR A 86 11.67 -2.51 -5.95
C TYR A 86 13.03 -3.17 -5.75
N GLU A 87 14.12 -2.39 -5.78
CA GLU A 87 15.47 -2.92 -5.56
C GLU A 87 15.59 -3.61 -4.18
N GLY A 88 15.07 -2.96 -3.14
CA GLY A 88 15.08 -3.48 -1.79
C GLY A 88 14.25 -4.76 -1.63
N LEU A 89 13.02 -4.79 -2.19
CA LEU A 89 12.14 -5.95 -2.15
C LEU A 89 12.72 -7.11 -2.96
N SER A 90 13.24 -6.86 -4.16
CA SER A 90 13.89 -7.86 -5.02
C SER A 90 15.06 -8.54 -4.28
N TYR A 91 15.88 -7.76 -3.58
CA TYR A 91 16.95 -8.31 -2.76
C TYR A 91 16.41 -9.23 -1.65
N ARG A 92 15.40 -8.77 -0.89
CA ARG A 92 14.83 -9.55 0.21
C ARG A 92 14.16 -10.83 -0.28
N MET A 93 13.37 -10.76 -1.36
CA MET A 93 12.71 -11.93 -1.93
C MET A 93 13.71 -12.98 -2.45
N SER A 94 14.86 -12.54 -3.01
CA SER A 94 15.90 -13.48 -3.49
C SER A 94 16.66 -14.19 -2.35
N HIS A 95 16.53 -13.73 -1.11
CA HIS A 95 17.21 -14.28 0.08
C HIS A 95 16.25 -14.86 1.11
N ALA A 96 14.95 -14.68 0.95
CA ALA A 96 13.93 -15.25 1.79
C ALA A 96 13.45 -16.61 1.24
N ALA A 97 12.74 -17.40 2.07
CA ALA A 97 11.97 -18.52 1.57
C ALA A 97 10.84 -18.00 0.65
N PRO A 98 10.45 -18.77 -0.40
CA PRO A 98 9.42 -18.33 -1.33
C PRO A 98 8.07 -18.11 -0.62
N TYR A 99 7.26 -17.22 -1.19
CA TYR A 99 5.88 -17.00 -0.77
C TYR A 99 4.91 -17.78 -1.64
N ASP A 100 3.81 -18.25 -1.03
CA ASP A 100 2.73 -18.99 -1.69
C ASP A 100 1.65 -18.07 -2.25
N ALA A 101 1.48 -16.88 -1.66
CA ALA A 101 0.54 -15.86 -2.12
C ALA A 101 0.99 -14.45 -1.75
N LEU A 102 0.47 -13.49 -2.50
CA LEU A 102 0.64 -12.06 -2.25
C LEU A 102 -0.73 -11.44 -1.94
N ILE A 103 -0.83 -10.72 -0.82
CA ILE A 103 -1.95 -9.83 -0.55
C ILE A 103 -1.45 -8.40 -0.80
N VAL A 104 -2.18 -7.59 -1.55
CA VAL A 104 -1.83 -6.19 -1.82
C VAL A 104 -2.91 -5.26 -1.29
N GLY A 105 -2.51 -4.26 -0.53
CA GLY A 105 -3.38 -3.24 0.03
C GLY A 105 -3.28 -1.92 -0.73
N ASP A 106 -4.41 -1.46 -1.25
CA ASP A 106 -4.59 -0.23 -2.00
C ASP A 106 -3.98 -0.22 -3.43
N ASP A 107 -4.27 0.83 -4.20
CA ASP A 107 -3.98 0.94 -5.63
C ASP A 107 -2.50 0.87 -5.97
N ALA A 108 -1.63 1.58 -5.23
CA ALA A 108 -0.21 1.63 -5.57
C ALA A 108 0.47 0.26 -5.43
N ALA A 109 0.08 -0.54 -4.41
CA ALA A 109 0.58 -1.89 -4.23
C ALA A 109 0.07 -2.84 -5.33
N LEU A 110 -1.19 -2.70 -5.76
CA LEU A 110 -1.71 -3.46 -6.89
C LEU A 110 -0.97 -3.13 -8.18
N HIS A 111 -0.80 -1.84 -8.51
CA HIS A 111 -0.04 -1.42 -9.68
C HIS A 111 1.38 -1.96 -9.66
N PHE A 112 2.08 -1.84 -8.53
CA PHE A 112 3.43 -2.37 -8.35
C PHE A 112 3.48 -3.88 -8.57
N ALA A 113 2.55 -4.63 -7.99
CA ALA A 113 2.51 -6.09 -8.12
C ALA A 113 2.27 -6.54 -9.55
N ILE A 114 1.45 -5.81 -10.32
CA ILE A 114 1.20 -6.12 -11.74
C ILE A 114 2.38 -5.71 -12.61
N GLU A 115 3.00 -4.54 -12.38
CA GLU A 115 4.19 -4.09 -13.13
C GLU A 115 5.36 -5.08 -12.97
N HIS A 116 5.52 -5.64 -11.76
CA HIS A 116 6.60 -6.58 -11.44
C HIS A 116 6.14 -8.04 -11.39
N ARG A 117 5.02 -8.36 -12.07
CA ARG A 117 4.43 -9.69 -12.12
C ARG A 117 5.43 -10.76 -12.57
N ASP A 118 6.15 -10.49 -13.66
CA ASP A 118 7.00 -11.46 -14.32
C ASP A 118 8.33 -11.74 -13.61
N ASP A 119 8.81 -10.79 -12.82
CA ASP A 119 10.11 -10.87 -12.17
C ASP A 119 10.05 -11.15 -10.68
N LEU A 120 9.06 -10.61 -9.94
CA LEU A 120 8.93 -10.83 -8.50
C LEU A 120 7.80 -11.79 -8.11
N PHE A 121 6.68 -11.80 -8.83
CA PHE A 121 5.45 -12.46 -8.39
C PHE A 121 4.90 -13.47 -9.41
N ARG A 122 5.79 -14.01 -10.27
CA ARG A 122 5.40 -14.98 -11.31
C ARG A 122 4.70 -16.19 -10.71
N ASP A 123 3.56 -16.56 -11.29
CA ASP A 123 2.73 -17.69 -10.90
C ASP A 123 2.18 -17.64 -9.46
N MET A 124 2.41 -16.54 -8.74
CA MET A 124 1.91 -16.34 -7.39
C MET A 124 0.46 -15.81 -7.44
N PRO A 125 -0.50 -16.40 -6.71
CA PRO A 125 -1.81 -15.80 -6.52
C PRO A 125 -1.70 -14.41 -5.89
N ILE A 126 -2.43 -13.43 -6.43
CA ILE A 126 -2.51 -12.06 -5.91
C ILE A 126 -3.93 -11.80 -5.45
N ILE A 127 -4.08 -11.39 -4.19
CA ILE A 127 -5.34 -10.98 -3.60
C ILE A 127 -5.22 -9.48 -3.28
N PHE A 128 -6.03 -8.64 -3.93
CA PHE A 128 -6.05 -7.21 -3.63
C PHE A 128 -7.20 -6.83 -2.69
N GLU A 129 -6.99 -5.76 -1.92
CA GLU A 129 -8.04 -5.20 -1.06
C GLU A 129 -7.88 -3.67 -0.98
N GLY A 130 -8.99 -2.95 -0.74
CA GLY A 130 -8.99 -1.50 -0.61
C GLY A 130 -8.70 -0.74 -1.92
N VAL A 131 -8.85 -1.37 -3.09
CA VAL A 131 -8.54 -0.76 -4.39
C VAL A 131 -9.69 0.14 -4.85
N ASN A 132 -9.37 1.40 -5.14
CA ASN A 132 -10.32 2.42 -5.59
C ASN A 132 -10.48 2.45 -7.11
N ASP A 133 -9.46 2.06 -7.89
CA ASP A 133 -9.56 1.91 -9.35
C ASP A 133 -10.27 0.61 -9.73
N ILE A 134 -11.62 0.66 -9.67
CA ILE A 134 -12.50 -0.48 -9.95
C ILE A 134 -12.29 -1.02 -11.37
N GLU A 135 -12.06 -0.15 -12.36
CA GLU A 135 -11.88 -0.58 -13.75
C GLU A 135 -10.54 -1.29 -13.94
N TYR A 136 -9.48 -0.79 -13.32
CA TYR A 136 -8.18 -1.46 -13.31
C TYR A 136 -8.25 -2.81 -12.58
N ALA A 137 -8.89 -2.86 -11.41
CA ALA A 137 -9.11 -4.09 -10.66
C ALA A 137 -9.85 -5.16 -11.48
N LYS A 138 -10.91 -4.76 -12.23
CA LYS A 138 -11.61 -5.65 -13.14
C LYS A 138 -10.73 -6.14 -14.31
N GLU A 139 -9.89 -5.26 -14.85
CA GLU A 139 -9.00 -5.62 -15.96
C GLU A 139 -7.97 -6.67 -15.52
N VAL A 140 -7.28 -6.45 -14.41
CA VAL A 140 -6.25 -7.37 -13.91
C VAL A 140 -6.85 -8.69 -13.41
N SER A 141 -8.10 -8.70 -12.93
CA SER A 141 -8.82 -9.90 -12.49
C SER A 141 -9.26 -10.82 -13.65
N LYS A 142 -8.93 -10.49 -14.91
CA LYS A 142 -9.03 -11.44 -16.03
C LYS A 142 -7.97 -12.54 -15.94
N ASP A 143 -6.87 -12.30 -15.23
CA ASP A 143 -5.92 -13.33 -14.83
C ASP A 143 -6.55 -14.20 -13.72
N PRO A 144 -6.68 -15.53 -13.90
CA PRO A 144 -7.31 -16.41 -12.92
C PRO A 144 -6.56 -16.50 -11.58
N LEU A 145 -5.32 -16.01 -11.52
CA LEU A 145 -4.52 -15.93 -10.29
C LEU A 145 -4.68 -14.58 -9.58
N ILE A 146 -5.53 -13.67 -10.07
CA ILE A 146 -5.72 -12.35 -9.46
C ILE A 146 -7.19 -12.16 -9.10
N THR A 147 -7.44 -11.86 -7.83
CA THR A 147 -8.79 -11.59 -7.30
C THR A 147 -8.71 -10.63 -6.12
N GLY A 148 -9.84 -10.08 -5.69
CA GLY A 148 -9.84 -9.24 -4.49
C GLY A 148 -11.13 -8.50 -4.25
N VAL A 149 -11.04 -7.46 -3.43
CA VAL A 149 -12.14 -6.59 -3.02
C VAL A 149 -11.80 -5.15 -3.34
N VAL A 150 -12.70 -4.48 -4.06
CA VAL A 150 -12.61 -3.05 -4.37
C VAL A 150 -13.30 -2.22 -3.30
N GLU A 151 -12.88 -0.97 -3.16
CA GLU A 151 -13.55 0.02 -2.32
C GLU A 151 -14.52 0.86 -3.18
N ASP A 152 -15.79 0.88 -2.79
CA ASP A 152 -16.80 1.75 -3.40
C ASP A 152 -16.99 2.99 -2.53
N LEU A 153 -16.52 4.12 -3.01
CA LEU A 153 -16.49 5.39 -2.27
C LEU A 153 -17.86 6.01 -1.98
N SER A 154 -18.95 5.42 -2.46
CA SER A 154 -20.32 5.93 -2.23
C SER A 154 -20.54 7.42 -2.49
N ILE A 155 -19.78 8.02 -3.44
CA ILE A 155 -19.75 9.48 -3.73
C ILE A 155 -21.17 9.98 -4.03
N THR A 156 -21.94 9.24 -4.85
CA THR A 156 -23.33 9.57 -5.19
C THR A 156 -24.21 9.68 -3.95
N SER A 157 -24.10 8.71 -3.02
CA SER A 157 -24.88 8.72 -1.78
C SER A 157 -24.51 9.90 -0.88
N ASN A 158 -23.25 10.30 -0.85
CA ASN A 158 -22.80 11.47 -0.10
C ASN A 158 -23.34 12.78 -0.70
N ILE A 159 -23.33 12.92 -2.03
CA ILE A 159 -23.93 14.09 -2.71
C ILE A 159 -25.44 14.13 -2.47
N ASP A 160 -26.14 13.01 -2.61
CA ASP A 160 -27.60 12.93 -2.36
C ASP A 160 -27.95 13.28 -0.92
N PHE A 161 -27.12 12.85 0.04
CA PHE A 161 -27.29 13.23 1.43
C PHE A 161 -27.01 14.71 1.65
N GLY A 162 -25.93 15.25 1.06
CA GLY A 162 -25.61 16.68 1.08
C GLY A 162 -26.77 17.54 0.53
N LEU A 163 -27.36 17.14 -0.58
CA LEU A 163 -28.53 17.83 -1.16
C LEU A 163 -29.80 17.76 -0.28
N LYS A 164 -29.97 16.71 0.53
CA LYS A 164 -31.06 16.68 1.51
C LYS A 164 -30.85 17.66 2.66
N LEU A 165 -29.59 17.89 3.07
CA LEU A 165 -29.24 18.84 4.11
C LEU A 165 -29.20 20.28 3.59
N TYR A 166 -28.74 20.46 2.35
CA TYR A 166 -28.52 21.75 1.70
C TYR A 166 -29.17 21.75 0.30
N PRO A 167 -30.51 21.87 0.19
CA PRO A 167 -31.22 21.79 -1.09
C PRO A 167 -30.84 22.88 -2.08
N ASP A 168 -30.30 23.99 -1.58
CA ASP A 168 -29.86 25.13 -2.38
C ASP A 168 -28.39 25.04 -2.82
N ALA A 169 -27.71 23.94 -2.56
CA ALA A 169 -26.34 23.74 -3.02
C ALA A 169 -26.25 23.87 -4.54
N ARG A 170 -25.16 24.47 -5.01
CA ARG A 170 -24.87 24.72 -6.44
C ARG A 170 -23.52 24.13 -6.85
N GLU A 171 -22.71 23.72 -5.91
CA GLU A 171 -21.36 23.24 -6.15
C GLU A 171 -21.05 22.04 -5.26
N VAL A 172 -20.27 21.09 -5.81
CA VAL A 172 -19.63 20.02 -5.08
C VAL A 172 -18.13 20.18 -5.27
N ILE A 173 -17.38 20.27 -4.18
CA ILE A 173 -15.92 20.36 -4.20
C ILE A 173 -15.35 19.07 -3.60
N ALA A 174 -14.47 18.38 -4.33
CA ALA A 174 -13.67 17.27 -3.78
C ALA A 174 -12.28 17.76 -3.38
N ILE A 175 -11.80 17.27 -2.22
CA ILE A 175 -10.41 17.48 -1.80
C ILE A 175 -9.63 16.23 -2.23
N LEU A 176 -8.68 16.39 -3.15
CA LEU A 176 -7.97 15.28 -3.78
C LEU A 176 -6.46 15.52 -3.74
N ASP A 177 -5.68 14.45 -3.92
CA ASP A 177 -4.24 14.51 -4.07
C ASP A 177 -3.79 13.92 -5.43
N ASN A 178 -2.47 13.95 -5.73
CA ASN A 178 -1.89 13.40 -6.95
C ASN A 178 -1.31 11.99 -6.73
N SER A 179 -1.74 11.26 -5.71
CA SER A 179 -1.41 9.84 -5.55
C SER A 179 -2.19 8.98 -6.57
N ILE A 180 -1.77 7.73 -6.75
CA ILE A 180 -2.49 6.79 -7.62
C ILE A 180 -3.95 6.65 -7.17
N THR A 181 -4.20 6.53 -5.86
CA THR A 181 -5.54 6.51 -5.29
C THR A 181 -6.29 7.82 -5.57
N GLY A 182 -5.66 8.99 -5.35
CA GLY A 182 -6.28 10.29 -5.63
C GLY A 182 -6.66 10.49 -7.09
N GLU A 183 -5.89 9.95 -8.05
CA GLU A 183 -6.25 9.98 -9.47
C GLU A 183 -7.47 9.07 -9.77
N ALA A 184 -7.55 7.88 -9.15
CA ALA A 184 -8.70 7.00 -9.28
C ALA A 184 -9.97 7.64 -8.69
N GLU A 185 -9.87 8.25 -7.51
CA GLU A 185 -10.94 9.00 -6.86
C GLU A 185 -11.40 10.20 -7.71
N ARG A 186 -10.46 10.96 -8.30
CA ARG A 186 -10.74 12.07 -9.21
C ARG A 186 -11.54 11.59 -10.42
N SER A 187 -11.12 10.50 -11.02
CA SER A 187 -11.82 9.89 -12.16
C SER A 187 -13.25 9.49 -11.78
N SER A 188 -13.43 8.84 -10.63
CA SER A 188 -14.73 8.45 -10.09
C SER A 188 -15.62 9.66 -9.80
N PHE A 189 -15.07 10.70 -9.16
CA PHE A 189 -15.78 11.94 -8.83
C PHE A 189 -16.32 12.64 -10.07
N TYR A 190 -15.50 12.86 -11.09
CA TYR A 190 -15.96 13.54 -12.31
C TYR A 190 -16.86 12.67 -13.19
N SER A 191 -16.75 11.34 -13.12
CA SER A 191 -17.60 10.42 -13.89
C SER A 191 -19.07 10.52 -13.54
N ILE A 192 -19.42 10.90 -12.31
CA ILE A 192 -20.80 11.03 -11.84
C ILE A 192 -21.38 12.43 -12.06
N ALA A 193 -20.58 13.44 -12.43
CA ALA A 193 -21.05 14.81 -12.66
C ALA A 193 -22.25 14.90 -13.62
N PRO A 194 -22.36 14.10 -14.70
CA PRO A 194 -23.55 14.11 -15.58
C PRO A 194 -24.85 13.74 -14.87
N LEU A 195 -24.82 13.04 -13.72
CA LEU A 195 -26.00 12.71 -12.93
C LEU A 195 -26.57 13.92 -12.18
N TYR A 196 -25.79 14.99 -12.03
CA TYR A 196 -26.12 16.19 -11.26
C TYR A 196 -26.01 17.46 -12.11
N PRO A 197 -26.82 17.66 -13.15
CA PRO A 197 -26.67 18.76 -14.11
C PRO A 197 -26.90 20.15 -13.50
N SER A 198 -27.44 20.25 -12.29
CA SER A 198 -27.65 21.49 -11.54
C SER A 198 -26.49 21.88 -10.63
N LEU A 199 -25.49 21.01 -10.49
CA LEU A 199 -24.32 21.23 -9.65
C LEU A 199 -23.06 21.47 -10.52
N THR A 200 -22.20 22.36 -10.06
CA THR A 200 -20.83 22.48 -10.57
C THR A 200 -19.92 21.54 -9.80
N PHE A 201 -19.09 20.77 -10.51
CA PHE A 201 -18.08 19.92 -9.91
C PHE A 201 -16.72 20.57 -10.03
N SER A 202 -16.02 20.73 -8.92
CA SER A 202 -14.66 21.27 -8.85
C SER A 202 -13.83 20.54 -7.81
N GLU A 203 -12.52 20.79 -7.76
CA GLU A 203 -11.61 20.15 -6.82
C GLU A 203 -10.65 21.13 -6.16
N ILE A 204 -10.16 20.74 -4.99
CA ILE A 204 -9.00 21.33 -4.32
C ILE A 204 -7.91 20.26 -4.31
N ASN A 205 -6.83 20.51 -5.07
CA ASN A 205 -5.70 19.58 -5.13
C ASN A 205 -4.72 19.87 -3.99
N CYS A 206 -4.71 18.99 -2.97
CA CYS A 206 -3.85 19.13 -1.80
C CYS A 206 -2.35 19.01 -2.12
N SER A 207 -1.98 18.30 -3.20
CA SER A 207 -0.57 18.14 -3.59
C SER A 207 0.06 19.42 -4.13
N GLU A 208 -0.76 20.41 -4.50
CA GLU A 208 -0.31 21.68 -5.08
C GLU A 208 -0.30 22.84 -4.06
N LEU A 209 -0.73 22.58 -2.81
CA LEU A 209 -0.92 23.59 -1.79
C LEU A 209 -0.07 23.32 -0.55
N THR A 210 0.40 24.39 0.07
CA THR A 210 0.87 24.32 1.45
C THR A 210 -0.31 24.20 2.41
N SER A 211 -0.07 23.76 3.64
CA SER A 211 -1.12 23.67 4.67
C SER A 211 -1.81 25.01 4.93
N GLY A 212 -1.08 26.15 4.83
CA GLY A 212 -1.66 27.48 4.97
C GLY A 212 -2.60 27.83 3.84
N GLU A 213 -2.17 27.60 2.59
CA GLU A 213 -2.99 27.84 1.39
C GLU A 213 -4.24 26.94 1.36
N LEU A 214 -4.12 25.70 1.83
CA LEU A 214 -5.28 24.81 1.95
C LEU A 214 -6.29 25.34 2.96
N ILE A 215 -5.84 25.81 4.14
CA ILE A 215 -6.73 26.41 5.15
C ILE A 215 -7.43 27.66 4.59
N ASP A 216 -6.71 28.52 3.88
CA ASP A 216 -7.27 29.72 3.25
C ASP A 216 -8.34 29.33 2.21
N ARG A 217 -8.02 28.34 1.33
CA ARG A 217 -8.98 27.85 0.31
C ARG A 217 -10.25 27.27 0.94
N LEU A 218 -10.11 26.48 2.02
CA LEU A 218 -11.25 25.89 2.75
C LEU A 218 -12.10 26.96 3.44
N SER A 219 -11.47 28.03 3.92
CA SER A 219 -12.17 29.15 4.58
C SER A 219 -12.98 30.01 3.60
N ASP A 220 -12.60 30.01 2.32
CA ASP A 220 -13.24 30.76 1.24
C ASP A 220 -14.36 29.99 0.52
N ILE A 221 -14.63 28.73 0.92
CA ILE A 221 -15.68 27.90 0.30
C ILE A 221 -17.05 28.53 0.57
N PRO A 222 -17.91 28.75 -0.46
CA PRO A 222 -19.26 29.30 -0.30
C PRO A 222 -20.15 28.37 0.54
N GLU A 223 -21.07 28.97 1.33
CA GLU A 223 -22.01 28.21 2.19
C GLU A 223 -22.93 27.25 1.41
N ASN A 224 -23.15 27.47 0.12
CA ASN A 224 -23.99 26.62 -0.73
C ASN A 224 -23.19 25.53 -1.48
N THR A 225 -22.10 25.07 -0.88
CA THR A 225 -21.20 24.05 -1.41
C THR A 225 -21.26 22.77 -0.59
N ILE A 226 -21.28 21.61 -1.26
CA ILE A 226 -21.06 20.31 -0.66
C ILE A 226 -19.56 19.99 -0.77
N LEU A 227 -18.90 19.73 0.34
CA LEU A 227 -17.50 19.35 0.39
C LEU A 227 -17.36 17.84 0.64
N ILE A 228 -16.54 17.19 -0.19
CA ILE A 228 -16.21 15.74 -0.09
C ILE A 228 -14.69 15.61 0.08
N TYR A 229 -14.26 14.75 0.99
CA TYR A 229 -12.84 14.47 1.25
C TYR A 229 -12.62 13.01 1.61
#